data_51e9ff47c9384edec52893310d8a282e
#
_entry.id   51e9ff47c9384edec52893310d8a282e
#
_cell.length_a   1.000
_cell.length_b   1.000
_cell.length_c   1.000
_cell.angle_alpha   90.00
_cell.angle_beta   90.00
_cell.angle_gamma   90.00
#
_symmetry.space_group_name_H-M   'P 1'
#
loop_
_entity.id
_entity.type
_entity.pdbx_description
1 polymer ?
#
loop_
_entity_poly.entity_id
_entity_poly.type
_entity_poly.pdbx_seq_one_letter_code
_entity_poly.pdbx_strand_id
1 'polypeptide(L)'
;DIDRRHVHIVSTCVKENGEKISDAYEWNRSMKACRELENRFGLKPVADKRNELLEPYLKKADYRDGDVKRQVGNILKSVFTAYRFQTFGEFSAMLSCFNIEAKQVRGEFEGSPYNGIVYTLTDDAGRPVCTPIKSSLIGKRFGYEGIEKRIAVNVRDFRNRKWQPKIHDLSLI
;
A
#
# COMPACT_ATOMS: atom_id res chain seq x y z
N ASP A 1 -5.94 24.39 -15.18
CA ASP A 1 -4.81 25.10 -15.83
C ASP A 1 -3.52 24.55 -15.24
N ILE A 2 -2.74 23.91 -16.09
CA ILE A 2 -1.45 23.35 -15.70
C ILE A 2 -0.40 24.36 -16.14
N ASP A 3 0.23 25.02 -15.18
CA ASP A 3 1.26 26.05 -15.40
C ASP A 3 2.59 25.51 -15.99
N ARG A 4 2.56 24.31 -16.55
CA ARG A 4 3.71 23.65 -17.19
C ARG A 4 3.45 23.44 -18.68
N ARG A 5 4.45 23.71 -19.48
CA ARG A 5 4.41 23.33 -20.90
C ARG A 5 4.19 21.83 -21.01
N HIS A 6 3.16 21.42 -21.70
CA HIS A 6 2.80 20.03 -21.91
C HIS A 6 2.27 19.82 -23.32
N VAL A 7 2.32 18.58 -23.77
CA VAL A 7 1.84 18.16 -25.10
C VAL A 7 0.81 17.07 -24.91
N HIS A 8 -0.28 17.19 -25.62
CA HIS A 8 -1.27 16.10 -25.73
C HIS A 8 -1.03 15.36 -27.04
N ILE A 9 -0.79 14.06 -26.96
CA ILE A 9 -0.66 13.19 -28.13
C ILE A 9 -1.95 12.38 -28.24
N VAL A 10 -2.65 12.55 -29.36
CA VAL A 10 -3.83 11.77 -29.68
C VAL A 10 -3.48 10.80 -30.79
N SER A 11 -3.75 9.53 -30.60
CA SER A 11 -3.47 8.46 -31.56
C SER A 11 -4.61 7.47 -31.62
N THR A 12 -4.70 6.72 -32.69
CA THR A 12 -5.63 5.61 -32.82
C THR A 12 -5.00 4.32 -32.30
N CYS A 13 -5.81 3.43 -31.73
CA CYS A 13 -5.36 2.10 -31.31
C CYS A 13 -5.45 1.05 -32.46
N VAL A 14 -5.50 1.52 -33.72
CA VAL A 14 -5.69 0.66 -34.89
C VAL A 14 -4.60 0.99 -35.91
N LYS A 15 -3.97 -0.04 -36.47
CA LYS A 15 -3.03 0.07 -37.58
C LYS A 15 -3.75 0.39 -38.88
N GLU A 16 -3.00 0.79 -39.92
CA GLU A 16 -3.55 1.04 -41.26
C GLU A 16 -4.26 -0.19 -41.88
N ASN A 17 -3.84 -1.39 -41.51
CA ASN A 17 -4.45 -2.65 -41.96
C ASN A 17 -5.70 -3.07 -41.14
N GLY A 18 -6.18 -2.22 -40.21
CA GLY A 18 -7.34 -2.50 -39.38
C GLY A 18 -7.07 -3.36 -38.13
N GLU A 19 -5.84 -3.84 -37.92
CA GLU A 19 -5.50 -4.60 -36.72
C GLU A 19 -5.38 -3.72 -35.47
N LYS A 20 -5.84 -4.23 -34.34
CA LYS A 20 -5.65 -3.55 -33.06
C LYS A 20 -4.17 -3.51 -32.67
N ILE A 21 -3.68 -2.33 -32.32
CA ILE A 21 -2.35 -2.18 -31.69
C ILE A 21 -2.46 -2.73 -30.25
N SER A 22 -1.55 -3.62 -29.87
CA SER A 22 -1.53 -4.21 -28.53
C SER A 22 -1.31 -3.13 -27.46
N ASP A 23 -2.23 -3.04 -26.52
CA ASP A 23 -2.17 -2.22 -25.33
C ASP A 23 -1.50 -2.94 -24.12
N ALA A 24 -1.04 -4.18 -24.34
CA ALA A 24 -0.34 -4.93 -23.31
C ALA A 24 0.92 -4.19 -22.83
N TYR A 25 1.02 -4.03 -21.53
CA TYR A 25 2.12 -3.31 -20.86
C TYR A 25 2.32 -1.86 -21.33
N GLU A 26 1.29 -1.21 -21.85
CA GLU A 26 1.35 0.15 -22.40
C GLU A 26 1.98 1.13 -21.39
N TRP A 27 1.56 1.08 -20.14
CA TRP A 27 2.13 1.92 -19.10
C TRP A 27 3.64 1.73 -18.94
N ASN A 28 4.13 0.48 -18.92
CA ASN A 28 5.55 0.19 -18.77
C ASN A 28 6.35 0.68 -20.00
N ARG A 29 5.80 0.52 -21.21
CA ARG A 29 6.43 1.01 -22.45
C ARG A 29 6.49 2.53 -22.48
N SER A 30 5.40 3.20 -22.10
CA SER A 30 5.34 4.66 -22.03
C SER A 30 6.33 5.21 -21.00
N MET A 31 6.41 4.61 -19.83
CA MET A 31 7.37 5.02 -18.81
C MET A 31 8.82 4.84 -19.27
N LYS A 32 9.12 3.74 -19.97
CA LYS A 32 10.45 3.52 -20.54
C LYS A 32 10.79 4.58 -21.58
N ALA A 33 9.88 4.88 -22.51
CA ALA A 33 10.05 5.93 -23.50
C ALA A 33 10.26 7.31 -22.86
N CYS A 34 9.48 7.65 -21.82
CA CYS A 34 9.67 8.90 -21.09
C CYS A 34 11.08 8.99 -20.47
N ARG A 35 11.59 7.93 -19.85
CA ARG A 35 12.94 7.92 -19.27
C ARG A 35 14.04 8.06 -20.34
N GLU A 36 13.86 7.42 -21.50
CA GLU A 36 14.78 7.57 -22.62
C GLU A 36 14.79 9.01 -23.16
N LEU A 37 13.63 9.65 -23.25
CA LEU A 37 13.53 11.06 -23.67
C LEU A 37 14.11 12.01 -22.64
N GLU A 38 13.85 11.79 -21.35
CA GLU A 38 14.44 12.58 -20.26
C GLU A 38 15.97 12.56 -20.34
N ASN A 39 16.56 11.37 -20.51
CA ASN A 39 18.00 11.21 -20.64
C ASN A 39 18.56 11.85 -21.92
N ARG A 40 17.87 11.63 -23.05
CA ARG A 40 18.35 12.12 -24.36
C ARG A 40 18.35 13.64 -24.45
N PHE A 41 17.35 14.29 -23.83
CA PHE A 41 17.17 15.74 -23.93
C PHE A 41 17.58 16.48 -22.64
N GLY A 42 18.19 15.80 -21.68
CA GLY A 42 18.60 16.38 -20.40
C GLY A 42 17.45 16.99 -19.61
N LEU A 43 16.25 16.43 -19.75
CA LEU A 43 15.06 16.92 -19.06
C LEU A 43 15.13 16.54 -17.57
N LYS A 44 14.58 17.40 -16.73
CA LYS A 44 14.46 17.09 -15.30
C LYS A 44 13.55 15.87 -15.12
N PRO A 45 14.06 14.75 -14.55
CA PRO A 45 13.25 13.58 -14.33
C PRO A 45 12.01 13.93 -13.51
N VAL A 46 10.87 13.43 -13.91
CA VAL A 46 9.69 13.48 -13.03
C VAL A 46 10.00 12.59 -11.85
N ALA A 47 10.14 13.18 -10.67
CA ALA A 47 10.33 12.44 -9.43
C ALA A 47 9.25 11.35 -9.34
N ASP A 48 9.70 10.12 -9.10
CA ASP A 48 8.76 9.00 -8.97
C ASP A 48 7.95 9.26 -7.70
N LYS A 49 6.74 9.79 -7.85
CA LYS A 49 5.83 10.08 -6.71
C LYS A 49 5.61 8.88 -5.80
N ARG A 50 5.98 7.66 -6.25
CA ARG A 50 6.02 6.49 -5.39
C ARG A 50 7.04 6.61 -4.27
N ASN A 51 8.12 7.37 -4.46
CA ASN A 51 9.13 7.57 -3.42
C ASN A 51 8.79 8.76 -2.51
N GLU A 52 8.03 9.75 -2.97
CA GLU A 52 7.52 10.84 -2.13
C GLU A 52 6.37 10.37 -1.21
N LEU A 53 5.68 9.28 -1.57
CA LEU A 53 4.67 8.63 -0.72
C LEU A 53 5.26 7.76 0.40
N LEU A 54 6.56 7.84 0.66
CA LEU A 54 7.23 7.12 1.74
C LEU A 54 7.15 7.84 3.10
N GLU A 55 6.54 9.01 3.16
CA GLU A 55 6.07 9.52 4.45
C GLU A 55 4.95 8.60 4.95
N PRO A 56 5.11 8.01 6.14
CA PRO A 56 4.07 7.12 6.65
C PRO A 56 2.76 7.90 6.76
N TYR A 57 1.69 7.38 6.17
CA TYR A 57 0.36 7.94 6.32
C TYR A 57 -0.12 7.68 7.75
N LEU A 58 0.17 8.62 8.65
CA LEU A 58 -0.06 8.48 10.08
C LEU A 58 -1.42 9.05 10.55
N LYS A 59 -2.30 9.42 9.63
CA LYS A 59 -3.65 9.88 9.97
C LYS A 59 -4.53 8.70 10.38
N LYS A 60 -5.32 8.86 11.46
CA LYS A 60 -6.37 7.90 11.82
C LYS A 60 -7.38 7.74 10.69
N ALA A 61 -7.89 6.53 10.50
CA ALA A 61 -8.95 6.28 9.55
C ALA A 61 -10.26 6.89 10.06
N ASP A 62 -11.01 7.52 9.14
CA ASP A 62 -12.35 8.04 9.40
C ASP A 62 -13.32 7.54 8.33
N TYR A 63 -14.39 6.87 8.75
CA TYR A 63 -15.41 6.36 7.84
C TYR A 63 -16.15 7.48 7.07
N ARG A 64 -16.11 8.71 7.56
CA ARG A 64 -16.72 9.88 6.93
C ARG A 64 -15.92 10.43 5.76
N ASP A 65 -14.62 10.14 5.71
CA ASP A 65 -13.70 10.61 4.64
C ASP A 65 -13.78 9.76 3.35
N GLY A 66 -14.84 8.97 3.16
CA GLY A 66 -15.09 8.22 1.92
C GLY A 66 -14.36 6.89 1.85
N ASP A 67 -13.62 6.58 0.77
CA ASP A 67 -13.08 5.27 0.44
C ASP A 67 -12.31 4.57 1.60
N VAL A 68 -13.06 3.86 2.43
CA VAL A 68 -12.57 3.11 3.59
C VAL A 68 -11.49 2.11 3.20
N LYS A 69 -11.68 1.39 2.09
CA LYS A 69 -10.70 0.40 1.60
C LYS A 69 -9.36 1.05 1.27
N ARG A 70 -9.36 2.23 0.64
CA ARG A 70 -8.16 2.97 0.32
C ARG A 70 -7.46 3.47 1.57
N GLN A 71 -8.22 3.98 2.55
CA GLN A 71 -7.67 4.43 3.84
C GLN A 71 -6.97 3.28 4.56
N VAL A 72 -7.67 2.13 4.73
CA VAL A 72 -7.09 0.92 5.34
C VAL A 72 -5.83 0.48 4.59
N GLY A 73 -5.88 0.42 3.27
CA GLY A 73 -4.73 0.03 2.44
C GLY A 73 -3.52 0.96 2.61
N ASN A 74 -3.72 2.26 2.73
CA ASN A 74 -2.65 3.24 2.94
C ASN A 74 -2.04 3.12 4.33
N ILE A 75 -2.87 2.99 5.38
CA ILE A 75 -2.40 2.79 6.75
C ILE A 75 -1.61 1.49 6.88
N LEU A 76 -2.10 0.38 6.31
CA LEU A 76 -1.38 -0.88 6.29
C LEU A 76 0.00 -0.76 5.60
N LYS A 77 0.08 -0.05 4.47
CA LYS A 77 1.36 0.21 3.79
C LYS A 77 2.31 0.99 4.69
N SER A 78 1.81 2.02 5.36
CA SER A 78 2.59 2.87 6.26
C SER A 78 3.08 2.09 7.48
N VAL A 79 2.22 1.29 8.12
CA VAL A 79 2.59 0.43 9.25
C VAL A 79 3.67 -0.57 8.84
N PHE A 80 3.55 -1.20 7.68
CA PHE A 80 4.57 -2.13 7.16
C PHE A 80 5.91 -1.46 6.84
N THR A 81 5.90 -0.19 6.50
CA THR A 81 7.11 0.56 6.13
C THR A 81 7.78 1.15 7.36
N ALA A 82 7.00 1.82 8.22
CA ALA A 82 7.52 2.60 9.34
C ALA A 82 7.78 1.76 10.60
N TYR A 83 6.99 0.71 10.82
CA TYR A 83 7.04 -0.05 12.06
C TYR A 83 7.56 -1.47 11.88
N ARG A 84 8.02 -2.03 13.01
CA ARG A 84 8.41 -3.44 13.13
C ARG A 84 7.59 -4.07 14.25
N PHE A 85 7.06 -5.24 13.99
CA PHE A 85 6.26 -6.02 14.92
C PHE A 85 6.71 -7.48 14.87
N GLN A 86 6.66 -8.16 16.00
CA GLN A 86 7.14 -9.53 16.15
C GLN A 86 6.01 -10.52 16.35
N THR A 87 4.81 -10.01 16.64
CA THR A 87 3.60 -10.82 16.85
C THR A 87 2.40 -10.21 16.14
N PHE A 88 1.39 -11.03 15.87
CA PHE A 88 0.12 -10.52 15.35
C PHE A 88 -0.57 -9.57 16.35
N GLY A 89 -0.42 -9.83 17.65
CA GLY A 89 -0.96 -8.95 18.70
C GLY A 89 -0.37 -7.54 18.64
N GLU A 90 0.95 -7.41 18.50
CA GLU A 90 1.61 -6.10 18.31
C GLU A 90 1.14 -5.40 17.03
N PHE A 91 1.02 -6.14 15.93
CA PHE A 91 0.49 -5.61 14.69
C PHE A 91 -0.94 -5.09 14.85
N SER A 92 -1.82 -5.87 15.48
CA SER A 92 -3.21 -5.48 15.75
C SER A 92 -3.28 -4.26 16.68
N ALA A 93 -2.46 -4.22 17.72
CA ALA A 93 -2.38 -3.08 18.64
C ALA A 93 -1.92 -1.79 17.93
N MET A 94 -0.95 -1.88 17.03
CA MET A 94 -0.55 -0.72 16.22
C MET A 94 -1.68 -0.23 15.31
N LEU A 95 -2.42 -1.13 14.69
CA LEU A 95 -3.54 -0.75 13.84
C LEU A 95 -4.68 -0.11 14.61
N SER A 96 -4.92 -0.52 15.87
CA SER A 96 -5.95 0.09 16.71
C SER A 96 -5.68 1.57 17.01
N CYS A 97 -4.40 1.99 17.05
CA CYS A 97 -4.04 3.42 17.15
C CYS A 97 -4.53 4.24 15.94
N PHE A 98 -4.83 3.59 14.83
CA PHE A 98 -5.32 4.21 13.60
C PHE A 98 -6.80 3.89 13.32
N ASN A 99 -7.55 3.50 14.33
CA ASN A 99 -8.96 3.14 14.22
C ASN A 99 -9.21 1.93 13.28
N ILE A 100 -8.30 0.97 13.27
CA ILE A 100 -8.44 -0.26 12.50
C ILE A 100 -8.29 -1.46 13.43
N GLU A 101 -9.30 -2.31 13.47
CA GLU A 101 -9.25 -3.62 14.10
C GLU A 101 -8.84 -4.67 13.08
N ALA A 102 -7.84 -5.50 13.42
CA ALA A 102 -7.42 -6.64 12.61
C ALA A 102 -7.79 -7.94 13.35
N LYS A 103 -8.55 -8.81 12.68
CA LYS A 103 -8.93 -10.12 13.23
C LYS A 103 -8.47 -11.25 12.32
N GLN A 104 -7.90 -12.30 12.91
CA GLN A 104 -7.66 -13.56 12.22
C GLN A 104 -8.98 -14.34 12.12
N VAL A 105 -9.27 -14.82 10.92
CA VAL A 105 -10.44 -15.66 10.64
C VAL A 105 -9.94 -17.01 10.16
N ARG A 106 -10.41 -18.06 10.82
CA ARG A 106 -10.15 -19.44 10.43
C ARG A 106 -11.44 -20.07 9.95
N GLY A 107 -11.39 -20.87 8.93
CA GLY A 107 -12.54 -21.55 8.38
C GLY A 107 -12.12 -22.70 7.51
N GLU A 108 -13.12 -23.37 6.93
CA GLU A 108 -12.97 -24.47 5.98
C GLU A 108 -13.74 -24.11 4.71
N PHE A 109 -13.13 -24.33 3.58
CA PHE A 109 -13.79 -24.14 2.29
C PHE A 109 -13.47 -25.36 1.42
N GLU A 110 -14.50 -26.05 0.94
CA GLU A 110 -14.40 -27.28 0.13
C GLU A 110 -13.46 -28.34 0.77
N GLY A 111 -13.59 -28.54 2.12
CA GLY A 111 -12.78 -29.51 2.85
C GLY A 111 -11.32 -29.06 3.10
N SER A 112 -10.94 -27.86 2.68
CA SER A 112 -9.61 -27.30 2.90
C SER A 112 -9.65 -26.20 3.97
N PRO A 113 -8.83 -26.29 5.04
CA PRO A 113 -8.77 -25.24 6.05
C PRO A 113 -8.10 -23.99 5.47
N TYR A 114 -8.66 -22.81 5.78
CA TYR A 114 -8.04 -21.55 5.41
C TYR A 114 -7.85 -20.62 6.62
N ASN A 115 -6.80 -19.83 6.54
CA ASN A 115 -6.55 -18.74 7.46
C ASN A 115 -6.63 -17.41 6.71
N GLY A 116 -7.43 -16.50 7.23
CA GLY A 116 -7.61 -15.16 6.65
C GLY A 116 -7.43 -14.06 7.69
N ILE A 117 -7.34 -12.83 7.20
CA ILE A 117 -7.39 -11.63 8.05
C ILE A 117 -8.48 -10.73 7.50
N VAL A 118 -9.27 -10.17 8.41
CA VAL A 118 -10.24 -9.12 8.12
C VAL A 118 -9.86 -7.86 8.87
N TYR A 119 -10.11 -6.73 8.25
CA TYR A 119 -9.86 -5.39 8.78
C TYR A 119 -11.18 -4.66 8.91
N THR A 120 -11.43 -4.07 10.06
CA THR A 120 -12.66 -3.32 10.34
C THR A 120 -12.30 -1.93 10.83
N LEU A 121 -12.89 -0.88 10.26
CA LEU A 121 -12.77 0.45 10.85
C LEU A 121 -13.55 0.50 12.16
N THR A 122 -12.95 1.17 13.12
CA THR A 122 -13.56 1.46 14.42
C THR A 122 -13.68 2.96 14.65
N ASP A 123 -14.54 3.35 15.57
CA ASP A 123 -14.52 4.69 16.14
C ASP A 123 -13.40 4.83 17.20
N ASP A 124 -13.25 6.02 17.76
CA ASP A 124 -12.26 6.29 18.82
C ASP A 124 -12.54 5.49 20.13
N ALA A 125 -13.72 4.91 20.27
CA ALA A 125 -14.08 4.01 21.37
C ALA A 125 -13.82 2.52 21.03
N GLY A 126 -13.26 2.22 19.85
CA GLY A 126 -12.98 0.87 19.39
C GLY A 126 -14.21 0.10 18.87
N ARG A 127 -15.35 0.75 18.67
CA ARG A 127 -16.57 0.10 18.16
C ARG A 127 -16.54 0.04 16.63
N PRO A 128 -16.87 -1.11 16.02
CA PRO A 128 -16.93 -1.25 14.57
C PRO A 128 -17.92 -0.25 13.92
N VAL A 129 -17.49 0.46 12.90
CA VAL A 129 -18.31 1.45 12.17
C VAL A 129 -18.57 1.07 10.71
N CYS A 130 -17.99 -0.03 10.25
CA CYS A 130 -18.20 -0.51 8.88
C CYS A 130 -18.14 -2.04 8.82
N THR A 131 -18.54 -2.59 7.67
CA THR A 131 -18.41 -4.02 7.38
C THR A 131 -16.93 -4.41 7.29
N PRO A 132 -16.51 -5.57 7.86
CA PRO A 132 -15.16 -6.06 7.78
C PRO A 132 -14.70 -6.25 6.33
N ILE A 133 -13.50 -5.78 6.01
CA ILE A 133 -12.87 -5.87 4.69
C ILE A 133 -11.91 -7.06 4.69
N LYS A 134 -12.09 -8.01 3.77
CA LYS A 134 -11.18 -9.14 3.60
C LYS A 134 -9.81 -8.63 3.13
N SER A 135 -8.74 -9.17 3.70
CA SER A 135 -7.35 -8.82 3.32
C SER A 135 -7.07 -9.04 1.83
N SER A 136 -7.72 -10.04 1.20
CA SER A 136 -7.60 -10.31 -0.24
C SER A 136 -8.02 -9.15 -1.14
N LEU A 137 -8.96 -8.30 -0.68
CA LEU A 137 -9.41 -7.11 -1.40
C LEU A 137 -8.42 -5.93 -1.31
N ILE A 138 -7.48 -5.97 -0.35
CA ILE A 138 -6.49 -4.92 -0.11
C ILE A 138 -5.16 -5.31 -0.76
N GLY A 139 -4.71 -6.54 -0.55
CA GLY A 139 -3.51 -7.06 -1.16
C GLY A 139 -2.95 -8.29 -0.44
N LYS A 140 -2.36 -9.21 -1.19
CA LYS A 140 -1.84 -10.51 -0.69
C LYS A 140 -0.88 -10.37 0.49
N ARG A 141 -0.03 -9.32 0.51
CA ARG A 141 0.94 -9.10 1.59
C ARG A 141 0.31 -8.74 2.95
N PHE A 142 -0.96 -8.34 2.96
CA PHE A 142 -1.72 -8.03 4.16
C PHE A 142 -2.63 -9.19 4.60
N GLY A 143 -2.57 -10.32 3.91
CA GLY A 143 -3.21 -11.56 4.32
C GLY A 143 -2.39 -12.32 5.36
N TYR A 144 -2.93 -13.42 5.87
CA TYR A 144 -2.31 -14.23 6.91
C TYR A 144 -0.85 -14.59 6.62
N GLU A 145 -0.60 -15.21 5.47
CA GLU A 145 0.76 -15.58 5.08
C GLU A 145 1.72 -14.39 4.93
N GLY A 146 1.22 -13.26 4.42
CA GLY A 146 2.01 -12.04 4.25
C GLY A 146 2.44 -11.44 5.59
N ILE A 147 1.54 -11.45 6.58
CA ILE A 147 1.82 -11.00 7.95
C ILE A 147 2.83 -11.95 8.62
N GLU A 148 2.61 -13.27 8.56
CA GLU A 148 3.54 -14.25 9.13
C GLU A 148 4.96 -14.13 8.54
N LYS A 149 5.08 -14.00 7.22
CA LYS A 149 6.37 -13.74 6.56
C LYS A 149 7.03 -12.46 7.07
N ARG A 150 6.24 -11.40 7.26
CA ARG A 150 6.75 -10.13 7.77
C ARG A 150 7.24 -10.25 9.21
N ILE A 151 6.48 -10.92 10.07
CA ILE A 151 6.86 -11.22 11.45
C ILE A 151 8.19 -11.99 11.47
N ALA A 152 8.31 -13.07 10.69
CA ALA A 152 9.53 -13.87 10.63
C ALA A 152 10.76 -13.04 10.22
N VAL A 153 10.62 -12.15 9.24
CA VAL A 153 11.69 -11.23 8.83
C VAL A 153 12.05 -10.27 9.96
N ASN A 154 11.05 -9.63 10.60
CA ASN A 154 11.28 -8.69 11.67
C ASN A 154 11.99 -9.35 12.87
N VAL A 155 11.55 -10.55 13.29
CA VAL A 155 12.17 -11.31 14.38
C VAL A 155 13.63 -11.64 14.07
N ARG A 156 13.92 -12.07 12.83
CA ARG A 156 15.29 -12.34 12.39
C ARG A 156 16.15 -11.07 12.41
N ASP A 157 15.64 -9.97 11.90
CA ASP A 157 16.37 -8.69 11.83
C ASP A 157 16.63 -8.14 13.24
N PHE A 158 15.70 -8.32 14.16
CA PHE A 158 15.85 -7.96 15.58
C PHE A 158 16.96 -8.78 16.26
N ARG A 159 16.95 -10.11 16.08
CA ARG A 159 17.99 -10.99 16.62
C ARG A 159 19.39 -10.64 16.10
N ASN A 160 19.48 -10.25 14.84
CA ASN A 160 20.74 -9.88 14.20
C ASN A 160 21.18 -8.43 14.48
N ARG A 161 20.46 -7.68 15.33
CA ARG A 161 20.69 -6.24 15.62
C ARG A 161 20.85 -5.37 14.37
N LYS A 162 20.27 -5.78 13.25
CA LYS A 162 20.33 -5.04 11.98
C LYS A 162 19.36 -3.87 11.88
N TRP A 163 18.42 -3.79 12.81
CA TRP A 163 17.44 -2.73 12.81
C TRP A 163 17.80 -1.65 13.84
N GLN A 164 17.90 -0.43 13.36
CA GLN A 164 17.94 0.77 14.21
C GLN A 164 16.67 1.57 13.94
N PRO A 165 15.92 2.01 14.98
CA PRO A 165 14.78 2.88 14.80
C PRO A 165 15.23 4.17 14.13
N LYS A 166 14.57 4.58 13.06
CA LYS A 166 14.66 5.96 12.59
C LYS A 166 13.94 6.81 13.63
N ILE A 167 14.68 7.40 14.53
CA ILE A 167 14.17 8.41 15.46
C ILE A 167 13.91 9.63 14.58
N HIS A 168 12.65 9.83 14.16
CA HIS A 168 12.23 11.14 13.72
C HIS A 168 12.28 12.02 14.95
N ASP A 169 13.05 13.07 14.84
CA ASP A 169 13.25 14.08 15.88
C ASP A 169 11.88 14.53 16.43
N LEU A 170 11.57 14.12 17.65
CA LEU A 170 10.38 14.54 18.39
C LEU A 170 10.53 15.97 18.95
N SER A 171 11.30 16.82 18.29
CA SER A 171 11.53 18.20 18.70
C SER A 171 10.48 19.19 18.16
N LEU A 172 9.23 18.75 18.01
CA LEU A 172 8.09 19.63 17.75
C LEU A 172 6.90 19.22 18.62
N ILE A 173 7.00 19.52 19.92
CA ILE A 173 5.86 19.80 20.78
C ILE A 173 6.01 21.21 21.31
#